data_f7b6ec69d5860abf576b4514f98830a1
#
_entry.id   f7b6ec69d5860abf576b4514f98830a1
#
_cell.length_a   1.000
_cell.length_b   1.000
_cell.length_c   1.000
_cell.angle_alpha   90.00
_cell.angle_beta   90.00
_cell.angle_gamma   90.00
#
_symmetry.space_group_name_H-M   'P 1'
#
loop_
_entity.id
_entity.type
_entity.pdbx_description
1 polymer ?
#
loop_
_entity_poly.entity_id
_entity_poly.type
_entity_poly.pdbx_seq_one_letter_code
_entity_poly.pdbx_strand_id
1 'polypeptide(L)'
;MHIIHRGIVNKNYKENCLESFKVSFKRKYGIETDIHATKDNKFVCFHDFTLKRIFKINRSVKNINYTDLKKFKIPLLKEVLELSKNKFPIFIEIKPLLNKKLLSKLIYETRVFKKCIFISFKHKNIYNLLTLNSKVKVGISFSNKDSVKSILKYGGK
;
A
#
# COMPACT_ATOMS: atom_id res chain seq x y z
N MET A 1 -17.67 -6.95 7.47
CA MET A 1 -16.26 -7.41 7.61
C MET A 1 -15.40 -6.22 7.98
N HIS A 2 -14.53 -6.37 8.98
CA HIS A 2 -13.67 -5.29 9.45
C HIS A 2 -12.40 -5.21 8.64
N ILE A 3 -11.89 -3.98 8.43
CA ILE A 3 -10.60 -3.69 7.83
C ILE A 3 -9.70 -3.12 8.93
N ILE A 4 -8.55 -3.73 9.12
CA ILE A 4 -7.60 -3.31 10.15
C ILE A 4 -6.51 -2.46 9.51
N HIS A 5 -6.43 -1.19 9.93
CA HIS A 5 -5.43 -0.24 9.48
C HIS A 5 -4.03 -0.70 9.87
N ARG A 6 -3.15 -0.93 8.89
CA ARG A 6 -1.78 -1.44 9.01
C ARG A 6 -1.62 -2.78 9.75
N GLY A 7 -2.73 -3.59 9.81
CA GLY A 7 -2.74 -4.83 10.57
C GLY A 7 -2.92 -4.63 12.08
N ILE A 8 -3.09 -5.75 12.82
CA ILE A 8 -3.23 -5.70 14.28
C ILE A 8 -1.89 -5.33 14.91
N VAL A 9 -1.86 -4.16 15.55
CA VAL A 9 -0.67 -3.60 16.23
C VAL A 9 -0.82 -3.74 17.74
N ASN A 10 0.22 -4.22 18.40
CA ASN A 10 0.31 -4.31 19.86
C ASN A 10 1.81 -4.38 20.27
N LYS A 11 2.09 -4.69 21.55
CA LYS A 11 3.47 -4.82 22.05
C LYS A 11 4.33 -5.85 21.30
N ASN A 12 3.72 -6.85 20.65
CA ASN A 12 4.41 -7.93 19.95
C ASN A 12 4.47 -7.71 18.42
N TYR A 13 3.54 -6.92 17.85
CA TYR A 13 3.39 -6.76 16.40
C TYR A 13 3.43 -5.28 16.02
N LYS A 14 4.38 -4.93 15.13
CA LYS A 14 4.49 -3.59 14.55
C LYS A 14 3.48 -3.39 13.42
N GLU A 15 3.21 -2.13 13.07
CA GLU A 15 2.43 -1.76 11.88
C GLU A 15 3.10 -2.26 10.60
N ASN A 16 2.32 -2.56 9.57
CA ASN A 16 2.78 -2.95 8.24
C ASN A 16 3.79 -4.11 8.22
N CYS A 17 3.70 -5.07 9.16
CA CYS A 17 4.55 -6.25 9.18
C CYS A 17 3.76 -7.54 8.92
N LEU A 18 4.45 -8.60 8.47
CA LEU A 18 3.79 -9.88 8.13
C LEU A 18 3.06 -10.47 9.32
N GLU A 19 3.61 -10.36 10.52
CA GLU A 19 3.02 -10.89 11.75
C GLU A 19 1.68 -10.20 12.07
N SER A 20 1.61 -8.86 11.96
CA SER A 20 0.38 -8.10 12.19
C SER A 20 -0.71 -8.46 11.18
N PHE A 21 -0.34 -8.65 9.91
CA PHE A 21 -1.25 -9.08 8.85
C PHE A 21 -1.71 -10.53 9.05
N LYS A 22 -0.79 -11.45 9.39
CA LYS A 22 -1.11 -12.85 9.66
C LYS A 22 -2.16 -12.98 10.78
N VAL A 23 -2.00 -12.23 11.86
CA VAL A 23 -2.96 -12.22 12.97
C VAL A 23 -4.30 -11.63 12.54
N SER A 24 -4.30 -10.56 11.73
CA SER A 24 -5.53 -9.97 11.18
C SER A 24 -6.31 -10.99 10.33
N PHE A 25 -5.64 -11.68 9.41
CA PHE A 25 -6.25 -12.70 8.57
C PHE A 25 -6.73 -13.93 9.37
N LYS A 26 -5.97 -14.37 10.41
CA LYS A 26 -6.40 -15.43 11.32
C LYS A 26 -7.72 -15.08 12.01
N ARG A 27 -7.95 -13.80 12.32
CA ARG A 27 -9.20 -13.28 12.88
C ARG A 27 -10.27 -12.98 11.84
N LYS A 28 -10.07 -13.39 10.58
CA LYS A 28 -10.98 -13.16 9.45
C LYS A 28 -11.25 -11.69 9.13
N TYR A 29 -10.28 -10.81 9.41
CA TYR A 29 -10.32 -9.40 9.05
C TYR A 29 -9.62 -9.17 7.71
N GLY A 30 -10.08 -8.17 6.94
CA GLY A 30 -9.29 -7.55 5.90
C GLY A 30 -8.25 -6.59 6.52
N ILE A 31 -7.36 -6.11 5.70
CA ILE A 31 -6.34 -5.14 6.12
C ILE A 31 -6.31 -3.94 5.18
N GLU A 32 -5.80 -2.85 5.71
CA GLU A 32 -5.22 -1.76 4.93
C GLU A 32 -3.72 -1.80 5.11
N THR A 33 -2.96 -1.43 4.09
CA THR A 33 -1.50 -1.34 4.10
C THR A 33 -1.00 -0.22 3.21
N ASP A 34 0.02 0.48 3.67
CA ASP A 34 0.70 1.53 2.92
C ASP A 34 1.80 0.95 2.04
N ILE A 35 1.95 1.43 0.81
CA ILE A 35 3.05 0.98 -0.05
C ILE A 35 3.94 2.11 -0.56
N HIS A 36 5.22 1.77 -0.71
CA HIS A 36 6.22 2.55 -1.44
C HIS A 36 6.91 1.71 -2.51
N ALA A 37 7.41 2.36 -3.55
CA ALA A 37 8.36 1.76 -4.47
C ALA A 37 9.78 2.01 -3.97
N THR A 38 10.60 0.97 -3.94
CA THR A 38 12.03 1.02 -3.60
C THR A 38 12.88 1.51 -4.79
N LYS A 39 14.18 1.74 -4.57
CA LYS A 39 15.13 2.11 -5.64
C LYS A 39 15.15 1.09 -6.78
N ASP A 40 15.06 -0.19 -6.47
CA ASP A 40 14.98 -1.30 -7.43
C ASP A 40 13.56 -1.66 -7.86
N ASN A 41 12.62 -0.70 -7.70
CA ASN A 41 11.22 -0.81 -8.16
C ASN A 41 10.45 -2.01 -7.56
N LYS A 42 10.73 -2.41 -6.33
CA LYS A 42 9.91 -3.36 -5.57
C LYS A 42 8.87 -2.60 -4.76
N PHE A 43 7.67 -3.17 -4.59
CA PHE A 43 6.65 -2.60 -3.71
C PHE A 43 6.79 -3.19 -2.32
N VAL A 44 6.99 -2.32 -1.32
CA VAL A 44 7.16 -2.69 0.09
C VAL A 44 6.04 -2.09 0.94
N CYS A 45 5.63 -2.79 1.99
CA CYS A 45 4.62 -2.30 2.93
C CYS A 45 5.29 -1.49 4.04
N PHE A 46 5.13 -0.17 3.97
CA PHE A 46 5.69 0.77 4.94
C PHE A 46 4.97 2.12 4.85
N HIS A 47 4.70 2.76 6.01
CA HIS A 47 3.91 4.00 6.02
C HIS A 47 4.73 5.24 5.65
N ASP A 48 5.89 5.42 6.29
CA ASP A 48 6.63 6.68 6.21
C ASP A 48 7.48 6.77 4.94
N PHE A 49 7.74 7.98 4.47
CA PHE A 49 8.66 8.21 3.34
C PHE A 49 10.12 7.91 3.69
N THR A 50 10.47 7.91 4.98
CA THR A 50 11.82 7.64 5.49
C THR A 50 11.78 6.61 6.61
N LEU A 51 12.92 5.96 6.88
CA LEU A 51 13.06 4.99 7.96
C LEU A 51 13.22 5.64 9.35
N LYS A 52 13.16 6.99 9.44
CA LYS A 52 13.53 7.75 10.65
C LYS A 52 12.67 7.42 11.87
N ARG A 53 11.34 7.39 11.73
CA ARG A 53 10.42 7.19 12.88
C ARG A 53 10.61 5.81 13.52
N ILE A 54 10.65 4.76 12.70
CA ILE A 54 10.67 3.37 13.20
C ILE A 54 12.10 2.87 13.48
N PHE A 55 13.06 3.22 12.60
CA PHE A 55 14.41 2.63 12.62
C PHE A 55 15.52 3.63 12.94
N LYS A 56 15.18 4.92 13.20
CA LYS A 56 16.14 6.01 13.50
C LYS A 56 17.15 6.29 12.37
N ILE A 57 16.86 5.87 11.14
CA ILE A 57 17.71 6.03 9.96
C ILE A 57 17.09 7.10 9.06
N ASN A 58 17.81 8.20 8.82
CA ASN A 58 17.33 9.29 7.96
C ASN A 58 17.60 9.00 6.48
N ARG A 59 16.99 7.93 5.95
CA ARG A 59 17.04 7.56 4.52
C ARG A 59 15.64 7.36 3.98
N SER A 60 15.40 7.83 2.76
CA SER A 60 14.12 7.66 2.07
C SER A 60 14.00 6.25 1.50
N VAL A 61 12.82 5.62 1.66
CA VAL A 61 12.51 4.28 1.13
C VAL A 61 12.78 4.18 -0.37
N LYS A 62 12.43 5.20 -1.15
CA LYS A 62 12.66 5.25 -2.60
C LYS A 62 14.13 5.19 -3.04
N ASN A 63 15.06 5.47 -2.12
CA ASN A 63 16.50 5.52 -2.38
C ASN A 63 17.23 4.27 -1.86
N ILE A 64 16.50 3.24 -1.41
CA ILE A 64 17.05 2.03 -0.81
C ILE A 64 16.59 0.83 -1.64
N ASN A 65 17.49 -0.11 -1.91
CA ASN A 65 17.14 -1.38 -2.54
C ASN A 65 16.42 -2.29 -1.54
N TYR A 66 15.54 -3.16 -2.04
CA TYR A 66 14.79 -4.06 -1.17
C TYR A 66 15.68 -4.98 -0.32
N THR A 67 16.81 -5.43 -0.84
CA THR A 67 17.79 -6.25 -0.10
C THR A 67 18.20 -5.62 1.24
N ASP A 68 18.32 -4.29 1.27
CA ASP A 68 18.63 -3.56 2.50
C ASP A 68 17.41 -3.37 3.40
N LEU A 69 16.22 -3.16 2.82
CA LEU A 69 14.96 -3.03 3.57
C LEU A 69 14.54 -4.34 4.23
N LYS A 70 14.84 -5.48 3.61
CA LYS A 70 14.57 -6.81 4.14
C LYS A 70 15.20 -7.02 5.51
N LYS A 71 16.38 -6.44 5.77
CA LYS A 71 17.07 -6.50 7.08
C LYS A 71 16.24 -5.92 8.22
N PHE A 72 15.32 -4.98 7.91
CA PHE A 72 14.39 -4.37 8.85
C PHE A 72 13.05 -5.11 8.94
N LYS A 73 12.92 -6.28 8.30
CA LYS A 73 11.68 -7.06 8.21
C LYS A 73 10.51 -6.28 7.59
N ILE A 74 10.82 -5.32 6.71
CA ILE A 74 9.81 -4.62 5.89
C ILE A 74 9.37 -5.58 4.78
N PRO A 75 8.08 -5.98 4.73
CA PRO A 75 7.66 -6.99 3.77
C PRO A 75 7.44 -6.41 2.38
N LEU A 76 7.58 -7.27 1.36
CA LEU A 76 7.07 -6.99 0.03
C LEU A 76 5.54 -7.02 0.03
N LEU A 77 4.91 -6.18 -0.80
CA LEU A 77 3.48 -6.28 -1.05
C LEU A 77 3.09 -7.70 -1.52
N LYS A 78 3.91 -8.32 -2.36
CA LYS A 78 3.68 -9.69 -2.84
C LYS A 78 3.53 -10.69 -1.69
N GLU A 79 4.39 -10.63 -0.68
CA GLU A 79 4.33 -11.53 0.49
C GLU A 79 3.01 -11.36 1.27
N VAL A 80 2.53 -10.12 1.40
CA VAL A 80 1.24 -9.81 2.05
C VAL A 80 0.07 -10.34 1.24
N LEU A 81 0.11 -10.18 -0.08
CA LEU A 81 -0.92 -10.69 -1.00
C LEU A 81 -1.01 -12.22 -0.94
N GLU A 82 0.11 -12.90 -0.99
CA GLU A 82 0.20 -14.37 -0.87
C GLU A 82 -0.33 -14.85 0.49
N LEU A 83 0.03 -14.15 1.58
CA LEU A 83 -0.45 -14.45 2.93
C LEU A 83 -1.98 -14.37 3.05
N SER A 84 -2.64 -13.46 2.30
CA SER A 84 -4.10 -13.33 2.27
C SER A 84 -4.82 -14.51 1.64
N LYS A 85 -4.11 -15.32 0.83
CA LYS A 85 -4.66 -16.41 0.01
C LYS A 85 -5.88 -15.98 -0.83
N ASN A 86 -5.94 -14.70 -1.21
CA ASN A 86 -7.08 -14.10 -1.92
C ASN A 86 -8.45 -14.25 -1.18
N LYS A 87 -8.42 -14.48 0.14
CA LYS A 87 -9.63 -14.68 0.95
C LYS A 87 -10.16 -13.40 1.56
N PHE A 88 -9.28 -12.43 1.84
CA PHE A 88 -9.61 -11.21 2.56
C PHE A 88 -9.34 -9.98 1.69
N PRO A 89 -10.14 -8.90 1.83
CA PRO A 89 -9.84 -7.65 1.14
C PRO A 89 -8.57 -7.01 1.68
N ILE A 90 -7.81 -6.43 0.77
CA ILE A 90 -6.61 -5.66 1.06
C ILE A 90 -6.77 -4.29 0.43
N PHE A 91 -6.85 -3.26 1.26
CA PHE A 91 -6.76 -1.88 0.83
C PHE A 91 -5.30 -1.49 0.75
N ILE A 92 -4.85 -1.10 -0.44
CA ILE A 92 -3.44 -0.79 -0.73
C ILE A 92 -3.33 0.72 -0.91
N GLU A 93 -2.84 1.43 0.12
CA GLU A 93 -2.60 2.87 0.02
C GLU A 93 -1.28 3.16 -0.70
N ILE A 94 -1.36 3.82 -1.84
CA ILE A 94 -0.19 4.27 -2.58
C ILE A 94 0.25 5.62 -2.02
N LYS A 95 1.32 5.62 -1.20
CA LYS A 95 1.82 6.83 -0.52
C LYS A 95 2.47 7.84 -1.47
N PRO A 96 3.47 7.45 -2.30
CA PRO A 96 4.10 8.40 -3.22
C PRO A 96 3.26 8.59 -4.49
N LEU A 97 3.49 9.69 -5.17
CA LEU A 97 3.07 9.79 -6.57
C LEU A 97 3.94 8.85 -7.41
N LEU A 98 3.31 7.84 -8.02
CA LEU A 98 3.98 6.89 -8.89
C LEU A 98 3.84 7.29 -10.36
N ASN A 99 4.85 7.00 -11.16
CA ASN A 99 4.75 7.14 -12.61
C ASN A 99 3.93 5.99 -13.23
N LYS A 100 3.50 6.15 -14.49
CA LYS A 100 2.67 5.16 -15.19
C LYS A 100 3.34 3.78 -15.27
N LYS A 101 4.67 3.70 -15.44
CA LYS A 101 5.41 2.43 -15.51
C LYS A 101 5.28 1.64 -14.20
N LEU A 102 5.44 2.30 -13.06
CA LEU A 102 5.27 1.66 -11.74
C LEU A 102 3.82 1.28 -11.47
N LEU A 103 2.85 2.12 -11.87
CA LEU A 103 1.43 1.79 -11.73
C LEU A 103 1.04 0.58 -12.59
N SER A 104 1.52 0.49 -13.84
CA SER A 104 1.31 -0.70 -14.70
C SER A 104 1.92 -1.96 -14.07
N LYS A 105 3.13 -1.84 -13.49
CA LYS A 105 3.77 -2.95 -12.75
C LYS A 105 2.93 -3.36 -11.54
N LEU A 106 2.42 -2.39 -10.77
CA LEU A 106 1.56 -2.67 -9.61
C LEU A 106 0.28 -3.41 -10.02
N ILE A 107 -0.40 -2.97 -11.08
CA ILE A 107 -1.57 -3.66 -11.63
C ILE A 107 -1.21 -5.09 -12.05
N TYR A 108 -0.08 -5.27 -12.74
CA TYR A 108 0.37 -6.58 -13.17
C TYR A 108 0.65 -7.53 -11.98
N GLU A 109 1.37 -7.06 -10.95
CA GLU A 109 1.70 -7.86 -9.77
C GLU A 109 0.47 -8.25 -8.95
N THR A 110 -0.58 -7.42 -8.96
CA THR A 110 -1.81 -7.66 -8.18
C THR A 110 -2.94 -8.33 -8.97
N ARG A 111 -2.79 -8.54 -10.28
CA ARG A 111 -3.88 -8.98 -11.18
C ARG A 111 -4.62 -10.27 -10.79
N VAL A 112 -3.93 -11.18 -10.11
CA VAL A 112 -4.49 -12.45 -9.65
C VAL A 112 -5.22 -12.35 -8.31
N PHE A 113 -5.07 -11.23 -7.60
CA PHE A 113 -5.65 -11.00 -6.28
C PHE A 113 -6.93 -10.16 -6.40
N LYS A 114 -8.08 -10.82 -6.54
CA LYS A 114 -9.39 -10.20 -6.85
C LYS A 114 -9.95 -9.28 -5.76
N LYS A 115 -9.38 -9.33 -4.55
CA LYS A 115 -9.84 -8.56 -3.39
C LYS A 115 -8.95 -7.37 -3.03
N CYS A 116 -8.08 -6.94 -3.95
CA CYS A 116 -7.28 -5.72 -3.80
C CYS A 116 -8.10 -4.48 -4.19
N ILE A 117 -8.00 -3.44 -3.39
CA ILE A 117 -8.57 -2.12 -3.61
C ILE A 117 -7.44 -1.11 -3.46
N PHE A 118 -7.15 -0.32 -4.49
CA PHE A 118 -6.13 0.73 -4.42
C PHE A 118 -6.73 2.01 -3.87
N ILE A 119 -6.05 2.62 -2.91
CA ILE A 119 -6.43 3.94 -2.38
C ILE A 119 -5.23 4.88 -2.40
N SER A 120 -5.46 6.18 -2.44
CA SER A 120 -4.38 7.17 -2.38
C SER A 120 -4.91 8.56 -2.05
N PHE A 121 -4.17 9.30 -1.21
CA PHE A 121 -4.31 10.75 -1.07
C PHE A 121 -3.76 11.52 -2.28
N LYS A 122 -2.94 10.87 -3.11
CA LYS A 122 -2.47 11.43 -4.38
C LYS A 122 -3.44 11.01 -5.49
N HIS A 123 -4.55 11.75 -5.63
CA HIS A 123 -5.66 11.41 -6.53
C HIS A 123 -5.20 11.15 -7.98
N LYS A 124 -4.10 11.75 -8.40
CA LYS A 124 -3.48 11.45 -9.70
C LYS A 124 -3.06 9.97 -9.85
N ASN A 125 -2.71 9.26 -8.75
CA ASN A 125 -2.47 7.83 -8.81
C ASN A 125 -3.75 7.09 -9.22
N ILE A 126 -4.88 7.44 -8.60
CA ILE A 126 -6.18 6.81 -8.86
C ILE A 126 -6.62 7.05 -10.30
N TYR A 127 -6.53 8.30 -10.76
CA TYR A 127 -6.83 8.65 -12.15
C TYR A 127 -5.98 7.83 -13.13
N ASN A 128 -4.66 7.78 -12.92
CA ASN A 128 -3.76 7.01 -13.76
C ASN A 128 -4.03 5.50 -13.72
N LEU A 129 -4.38 4.94 -12.56
CA LEU A 129 -4.75 3.52 -12.45
C LEU A 129 -5.98 3.19 -13.31
N LEU A 130 -7.03 4.02 -13.22
CA LEU A 130 -8.26 3.83 -14.01
C LEU A 130 -8.01 4.02 -15.51
N THR A 131 -7.13 4.96 -15.89
CA THR A 131 -6.71 5.15 -17.29
C THR A 131 -5.94 3.93 -17.84
N LEU A 132 -5.09 3.31 -17.01
CA LEU A 132 -4.31 2.13 -17.39
C LEU A 132 -5.16 0.85 -17.42
N ASN A 133 -6.12 0.73 -16.52
CA ASN A 133 -7.05 -0.40 -16.46
C ASN A 133 -8.33 0.00 -15.71
N SER A 134 -9.42 0.21 -16.42
CA SER A 134 -10.72 0.61 -15.85
C SER A 134 -11.36 -0.44 -14.93
N LYS A 135 -10.88 -1.69 -14.94
CA LYS A 135 -11.42 -2.79 -14.11
C LYS A 135 -10.77 -2.88 -12.71
N VAL A 136 -9.74 -2.07 -12.41
CA VAL A 136 -9.16 -2.07 -11.06
C VAL A 136 -10.14 -1.46 -10.06
N LYS A 137 -10.17 -2.02 -8.87
CA LYS A 137 -10.98 -1.46 -7.77
C LYS A 137 -10.18 -0.36 -7.11
N VAL A 138 -10.77 0.81 -7.03
CA VAL A 138 -10.13 1.98 -6.43
C VAL A 138 -11.04 2.66 -5.42
N GLY A 139 -10.43 3.41 -4.51
CA GLY A 139 -11.06 4.36 -3.61
C GLY A 139 -10.22 5.62 -3.48
N ILE A 140 -10.83 6.69 -3.01
CA ILE A 140 -10.17 7.98 -2.81
C ILE A 140 -9.97 8.17 -1.31
N SER A 141 -8.74 8.50 -0.91
CA SER A 141 -8.47 9.00 0.43
C SER A 141 -8.43 10.53 0.37
N PHE A 142 -9.08 11.19 1.31
CA PHE A 142 -9.06 12.64 1.44
C PHE A 142 -8.95 13.06 2.91
N SER A 143 -8.48 14.25 3.13
CA SER A 143 -8.37 14.88 4.44
C SER A 143 -9.01 16.27 4.41
N ASN A 144 -9.21 16.89 5.56
CA ASN A 144 -9.72 18.26 5.66
C ASN A 144 -8.82 19.31 4.96
N LYS A 145 -7.62 18.90 4.52
CA LYS A 145 -6.68 19.75 3.78
C LYS A 145 -6.83 19.62 2.26
N ASP A 146 -7.62 18.65 1.78
CA ASP A 146 -7.80 18.45 0.34
C ASP A 146 -8.81 19.46 -0.18
N SER A 147 -8.45 20.14 -1.26
CA SER A 147 -9.37 21.05 -1.92
C SER A 147 -10.44 20.27 -2.70
N VAL A 148 -11.68 20.79 -2.72
CA VAL A 148 -12.77 20.25 -3.56
C VAL A 148 -12.35 20.15 -5.03
N LYS A 149 -11.58 21.13 -5.53
CA LYS A 149 -11.04 21.14 -6.90
C LYS A 149 -10.14 19.94 -7.18
N SER A 150 -9.29 19.53 -6.22
CA SER A 150 -8.44 18.35 -6.36
C SER A 150 -9.26 17.06 -6.38
N ILE A 151 -10.27 16.98 -5.50
CA ILE A 151 -11.16 15.82 -5.43
C ILE A 151 -11.94 15.67 -6.74
N LEU A 152 -12.55 16.74 -7.27
CA LEU A 152 -13.30 16.73 -8.51
C LEU A 152 -12.41 16.40 -9.74
N LYS A 153 -11.17 16.92 -9.78
CA LYS A 153 -10.28 16.69 -10.91
C LYS A 153 -9.84 15.23 -11.06
N TYR A 154 -9.60 14.52 -9.95
CA TYR A 154 -8.98 13.20 -9.97
C TYR A 154 -9.82 12.09 -9.32
N GLY A 155 -10.87 12.42 -8.61
CA GLY A 155 -11.63 11.47 -7.81
C GLY A 155 -13.14 11.51 -8.01
N GLY A 156 -13.62 12.51 -8.73
CA GLY A 156 -15.04 12.65 -8.97
C GLY A 156 -15.43 12.19 -10.37
N LYS A 157 -15.92 11.00 -10.47
CA LYS A 157 -17.00 10.59 -11.39
C LYS A 157 -17.80 9.50 -10.73
#